data_227a24f908ef0dda7a4a18d6ea62b842
#
_entry.id   227a24f908ef0dda7a4a18d6ea62b842
#
_cell.length_a   1.000
_cell.length_b   1.000
_cell.length_c   1.000
_cell.angle_alpha   90.00
_cell.angle_beta   90.00
_cell.angle_gamma   90.00
#
_symmetry.space_group_name_H-M   'P 1'
#
loop_
_entity.id
_entity.type
_entity.pdbx_description
1 polymer ?
#
loop_
_entity_poly.entity_id
_entity_poly.type
_entity_poly.pdbx_seq_one_letter_code
_entity_poly.pdbx_strand_id
1 'polypeptide(L)'
;MLKDKIITKGLNLHYGANHALKNIDMKIKEKSITAFIGPSGCGKSTFLKTLNRMNDLVPGVKIEGLVSIDGENIYDPRVDTTLLRKKIGMVFQQPNPFPMSIYDNVAYGPRIHGIKSKAKLDQIVEESLRGAALFDEVKDRLKKSALGLSGGQQQRLCIARALAVEPEVILMDEPTSALDPISTLKIEDLMSELKDKYTVAIVTHNMQQAARISDYTAFFLVGEVIEFAATDTLFTRPKDKRTENYITGRFG
;
A
#
# COMPACT_ATOMS: atom_id res chain seq x y z
N MET A 1 -18.10 -7.83 -13.47
CA MET A 1 -17.21 -6.64 -13.24
C MET A 1 -16.83 -6.63 -11.77
N LEU A 2 -15.56 -6.36 -11.42
CA LEU A 2 -15.14 -6.21 -10.02
C LEU A 2 -15.83 -4.99 -9.39
N LYS A 3 -16.19 -5.11 -8.10
CA LYS A 3 -16.81 -4.04 -7.31
C LYS A 3 -15.80 -2.91 -7.06
N ASP A 4 -16.28 -1.68 -6.91
CA ASP A 4 -15.45 -0.56 -6.44
C ASP A 4 -15.23 -0.72 -4.93
N LYS A 5 -13.97 -0.96 -4.50
CA LYS A 5 -13.60 -1.12 -3.09
C LYS A 5 -13.39 0.23 -2.43
N ILE A 6 -12.66 1.12 -3.11
CA ILE A 6 -12.37 2.47 -2.62
C ILE A 6 -12.85 3.47 -3.66
N ILE A 7 -13.57 4.50 -3.22
CA ILE A 7 -14.02 5.59 -4.07
C ILE A 7 -13.61 6.91 -3.45
N THR A 8 -12.95 7.77 -4.24
CA THR A 8 -12.73 9.18 -3.89
C THR A 8 -13.54 10.07 -4.82
N LYS A 9 -14.12 11.16 -4.29
CA LYS A 9 -14.85 12.17 -5.06
C LYS A 9 -14.50 13.55 -4.55
N GLY A 10 -14.01 14.41 -5.44
CA GLY A 10 -13.65 15.78 -5.13
C GLY A 10 -12.63 15.87 -4.00
N LEU A 11 -11.73 14.88 -3.87
CA LEU A 11 -10.78 14.82 -2.77
C LEU A 11 -9.74 15.92 -2.92
N ASN A 12 -9.69 16.80 -1.92
CA ASN A 12 -8.68 17.83 -1.76
C ASN A 12 -7.94 17.64 -0.44
N LEU A 13 -6.63 17.87 -0.42
CA LEU A 13 -5.83 17.85 0.78
C LEU A 13 -4.85 19.00 0.83
N HIS A 14 -4.82 19.70 1.96
CA HIS A 14 -3.90 20.79 2.22
C HIS A 14 -3.03 20.49 3.43
N TYR A 15 -1.74 20.79 3.32
CA TYR A 15 -0.79 20.91 4.41
C TYR A 15 -0.52 22.41 4.64
N GLY A 16 -1.25 23.02 5.56
CA GLY A 16 -1.23 24.48 5.71
C GLY A 16 -1.64 25.18 4.40
N ALA A 17 -0.77 26.00 3.83
CA ALA A 17 -1.00 26.68 2.55
C ALA A 17 -0.74 25.80 1.30
N ASN A 18 -0.10 24.65 1.46
CA ASN A 18 0.24 23.79 0.32
C ASN A 18 -0.94 22.88 -0.06
N HIS A 19 -1.49 23.08 -1.26
CA HIS A 19 -2.56 22.24 -1.83
C HIS A 19 -1.95 21.00 -2.47
N ALA A 20 -1.81 19.93 -1.69
CA ALA A 20 -1.08 18.72 -2.06
C ALA A 20 -1.89 17.74 -2.93
N LEU A 21 -3.23 17.67 -2.74
CA LEU A 21 -4.13 16.88 -3.59
C LEU A 21 -5.27 17.78 -4.06
N LYS A 22 -5.60 17.70 -5.37
CA LYS A 22 -6.50 18.63 -6.04
C LYS A 22 -7.60 17.87 -6.76
N ASN A 23 -8.82 17.93 -6.21
CA ASN A 23 -10.05 17.43 -6.82
C ASN A 23 -9.92 16.00 -7.38
N ILE A 24 -9.44 15.04 -6.58
CA ILE A 24 -9.19 13.68 -7.06
C ILE A 24 -10.47 12.84 -7.01
N ASP A 25 -10.88 12.38 -8.19
CA ASP A 25 -11.91 11.37 -8.41
C ASP A 25 -11.25 10.07 -8.84
N MET A 26 -11.45 8.99 -8.08
CA MET A 26 -10.88 7.67 -8.39
C MET A 26 -11.74 6.53 -7.86
N LYS A 27 -11.70 5.38 -8.56
CA LYS A 27 -12.37 4.15 -8.16
C LYS A 27 -11.39 3.00 -8.21
N ILE A 28 -10.95 2.53 -7.05
CA ILE A 28 -10.06 1.37 -6.93
C ILE A 28 -10.92 0.12 -6.82
N LYS A 29 -10.67 -0.85 -7.70
CA LYS A 29 -11.40 -2.11 -7.75
C LYS A 29 -10.95 -3.06 -6.64
N GLU A 30 -11.89 -3.88 -6.13
CA GLU A 30 -11.57 -4.96 -5.22
C GLU A 30 -10.68 -6.01 -5.89
N LYS A 31 -9.85 -6.72 -5.09
CA LYS A 31 -9.02 -7.84 -5.57
C LYS A 31 -8.26 -7.50 -6.85
N SER A 32 -7.65 -6.34 -6.87
CA SER A 32 -6.82 -5.85 -7.96
C SER A 32 -5.63 -5.07 -7.42
N ILE A 33 -4.60 -4.93 -8.23
CA ILE A 33 -3.46 -4.06 -7.94
C ILE A 33 -3.65 -2.76 -8.69
N THR A 34 -3.71 -1.63 -7.97
CA THR A 34 -3.71 -0.29 -8.55
C THR A 34 -2.38 0.40 -8.27
N ALA A 35 -1.63 0.75 -9.31
CA ALA A 35 -0.37 1.47 -9.19
C ALA A 35 -0.57 2.99 -9.33
N PHE A 36 0.14 3.76 -8.51
CA PHE A 36 0.25 5.22 -8.61
C PHE A 36 1.64 5.57 -9.09
N ILE A 37 1.75 6.15 -10.29
CA ILE A 37 3.00 6.59 -10.90
C ILE A 37 3.02 8.11 -11.06
N GLY A 38 4.20 8.69 -11.25
CA GLY A 38 4.40 10.12 -11.43
C GLY A 38 5.69 10.63 -10.79
N PRO A 39 6.08 11.88 -11.05
CA PRO A 39 7.32 12.45 -10.51
C PRO A 39 7.32 12.52 -8.97
N SER A 40 8.51 12.66 -8.39
CA SER A 40 8.63 12.84 -6.94
C SER A 40 7.89 14.11 -6.49
N GLY A 41 7.23 14.04 -5.32
CA GLY A 41 6.49 15.16 -4.76
C GLY A 41 5.12 15.48 -5.42
N CYS A 42 4.66 14.71 -6.42
CA CYS A 42 3.39 14.97 -7.09
C CYS A 42 2.11 14.54 -6.32
N GLY A 43 2.23 14.03 -5.08
CA GLY A 43 1.09 13.70 -4.23
C GLY A 43 0.74 12.22 -4.05
N LYS A 44 1.43 11.27 -4.71
CA LYS A 44 1.14 9.82 -4.65
C LYS A 44 1.07 9.25 -3.23
N SER A 45 2.14 9.43 -2.45
CA SER A 45 2.21 8.95 -1.06
C SER A 45 1.23 9.69 -0.16
N THR A 46 0.95 10.98 -0.44
CA THR A 46 -0.10 11.74 0.24
C THR A 46 -1.47 11.11 -0.03
N PHE A 47 -1.78 10.82 -1.29
CA PHE A 47 -3.02 10.15 -1.66
C PHE A 47 -3.12 8.76 -1.00
N LEU A 48 -2.07 7.94 -1.09
CA LEU A 48 -2.03 6.62 -0.47
C LEU A 48 -2.33 6.70 1.04
N LYS A 49 -1.67 7.61 1.78
CA LYS A 49 -1.85 7.82 3.22
C LYS A 49 -3.21 8.41 3.60
N THR A 50 -3.90 9.05 2.65
CA THR A 50 -5.28 9.52 2.87
C THR A 50 -6.26 8.36 2.97
N LEU A 51 -6.00 7.24 2.27
CA LEU A 51 -6.89 6.08 2.24
C LEU A 51 -6.97 5.33 3.58
N ASN A 52 -6.01 5.51 4.51
CA ASN A 52 -6.03 4.92 5.85
C ASN A 52 -5.95 5.97 6.97
N ARG A 53 -6.19 7.24 6.65
CA ARG A 53 -6.18 8.37 7.59
C ARG A 53 -4.83 8.59 8.29
N MET A 54 -3.71 8.17 7.68
CA MET A 54 -2.38 8.44 8.24
C MET A 54 -2.02 9.94 8.17
N ASN A 55 -2.61 10.69 7.24
CA ASN A 55 -2.40 12.13 7.15
C ASN A 55 -3.00 12.91 8.33
N ASP A 56 -3.97 12.33 9.07
CA ASP A 56 -4.54 12.92 10.28
C ASP A 56 -3.46 13.17 11.37
N LEU A 57 -2.32 12.46 11.27
CA LEU A 57 -1.20 12.61 12.21
C LEU A 57 -0.34 13.84 11.90
N VAL A 58 -0.58 14.51 10.76
CA VAL A 58 0.17 15.72 10.38
C VAL A 58 -0.56 16.97 10.87
N PRO A 59 0.06 17.79 11.74
CA PRO A 59 -0.58 19.00 12.24
C PRO A 59 -0.99 19.94 11.10
N GLY A 60 -2.20 20.50 11.19
CA GLY A 60 -2.70 21.47 10.21
C GLY A 60 -3.13 20.87 8.88
N VAL A 61 -3.25 19.54 8.76
CA VAL A 61 -3.82 18.93 7.57
C VAL A 61 -5.32 19.26 7.47
N LYS A 62 -5.77 19.58 6.26
CA LYS A 62 -7.18 19.77 5.93
C LYS A 62 -7.53 18.87 4.76
N ILE A 63 -8.56 18.05 4.93
CA ILE A 63 -9.01 17.08 3.94
C ILE A 63 -10.48 17.35 3.65
N GLU A 64 -10.83 17.50 2.37
CA GLU A 64 -12.18 17.79 1.89
C GLU A 64 -12.55 16.82 0.77
N GLY A 65 -13.85 16.64 0.54
CA GLY A 65 -14.37 15.66 -0.41
C GLY A 65 -14.72 14.34 0.25
N LEU A 66 -14.99 13.32 -0.58
CA LEU A 66 -15.37 11.98 -0.11
C LEU A 66 -14.21 11.00 -0.30
N VAL A 67 -13.93 10.23 0.73
CA VAL A 67 -13.16 8.98 0.64
C VAL A 67 -14.00 7.88 1.25
N SER A 68 -14.45 6.93 0.46
CA SER A 68 -15.27 5.83 0.96
C SER A 68 -14.64 4.47 0.67
N ILE A 69 -14.86 3.53 1.60
CA ILE A 69 -14.45 2.13 1.49
C ILE A 69 -15.71 1.29 1.75
N ASP A 70 -16.02 0.41 0.81
CA ASP A 70 -17.27 -0.37 0.79
C ASP A 70 -18.54 0.50 0.94
N GLY A 71 -18.47 1.76 0.49
CA GLY A 71 -19.58 2.72 0.56
C GLY A 71 -19.62 3.55 1.85
N GLU A 72 -18.77 3.26 2.85
CA GLU A 72 -18.69 4.01 4.10
C GLU A 72 -17.66 5.13 3.99
N ASN A 73 -18.03 6.37 4.31
CA ASN A 73 -17.09 7.50 4.34
C ASN A 73 -16.13 7.32 5.52
N ILE A 74 -14.83 7.14 5.21
CA ILE A 74 -13.82 6.91 6.26
C ILE A 74 -13.49 8.15 7.09
N TYR A 75 -13.91 9.34 6.65
CA TYR A 75 -13.75 10.62 7.39
C TYR A 75 -15.00 11.01 8.17
N ASP A 76 -16.04 10.15 8.26
CA ASP A 76 -17.14 10.36 9.19
C ASP A 76 -16.60 10.37 10.64
N PRO A 77 -17.00 11.35 11.50
CA PRO A 77 -16.51 11.45 12.88
C PRO A 77 -16.76 10.21 13.75
N ARG A 78 -17.71 9.35 13.35
CA ARG A 78 -18.05 8.10 14.06
C ARG A 78 -17.13 6.94 13.72
N VAL A 79 -16.26 7.08 12.71
CA VAL A 79 -15.34 6.01 12.29
C VAL A 79 -14.21 5.82 13.30
N ASP A 80 -14.12 4.61 13.85
CA ASP A 80 -12.96 4.20 14.66
C ASP A 80 -11.74 3.99 13.74
N THR A 81 -10.76 4.89 13.90
CA THR A 81 -9.53 4.85 13.11
C THR A 81 -8.65 3.63 13.38
N THR A 82 -8.77 3.02 14.56
CA THR A 82 -8.04 1.79 14.90
C THR A 82 -8.60 0.61 14.12
N LEU A 83 -9.93 0.48 14.08
CA LEU A 83 -10.60 -0.54 13.28
C LEU A 83 -10.40 -0.31 11.78
N LEU A 84 -10.44 0.95 11.33
CA LEU A 84 -10.14 1.31 9.94
C LEU A 84 -8.74 0.83 9.55
N ARG A 85 -7.72 1.15 10.36
CA ARG A 85 -6.32 0.76 10.09
C ARG A 85 -6.05 -0.73 10.24
N LYS A 86 -6.91 -1.48 10.93
CA LYS A 86 -6.91 -2.93 10.90
C LYS A 86 -7.35 -3.46 9.52
N LYS A 87 -8.42 -2.88 8.94
CA LYS A 87 -8.92 -3.24 7.61
C LYS A 87 -7.98 -2.81 6.49
N ILE A 88 -7.18 -1.75 6.70
CA ILE A 88 -6.31 -1.15 5.70
C ILE A 88 -4.88 -1.13 6.19
N GLY A 89 -4.17 -2.22 5.91
CA GLY A 89 -2.76 -2.36 6.24
C GLY A 89 -1.87 -1.44 5.41
N MET A 90 -0.72 -1.06 5.96
CA MET A 90 0.26 -0.22 5.27
C MET A 90 1.67 -0.77 5.38
N VAL A 91 2.36 -0.81 4.25
CA VAL A 91 3.78 -1.13 4.11
C VAL A 91 4.51 0.12 3.65
N PHE A 92 5.52 0.54 4.39
CA PHE A 92 6.28 1.76 4.14
C PHE A 92 7.47 1.51 3.21
N GLN A 93 7.98 2.59 2.63
CA GLN A 93 9.13 2.61 1.73
C GLN A 93 10.37 2.00 2.38
N GLN A 94 10.69 2.42 3.60
CA GLN A 94 11.77 1.81 4.36
C GLN A 94 11.21 0.72 5.27
N PRO A 95 11.83 -0.47 5.29
CA PRO A 95 11.47 -1.50 6.24
C PRO A 95 11.55 -0.94 7.67
N ASN A 96 10.52 -1.19 8.45
CA ASN A 96 10.41 -0.69 9.82
C ASN A 96 10.01 -1.80 10.81
N PRO A 97 10.79 -2.91 10.88
CA PRO A 97 10.51 -3.93 11.87
C PRO A 97 10.66 -3.35 13.28
N PHE A 98 9.80 -3.78 14.18
CA PHE A 98 9.97 -3.42 15.59
C PHE A 98 11.23 -4.05 16.17
N PRO A 99 11.90 -3.45 17.17
CA PRO A 99 13.11 -3.99 17.82
C PRO A 99 12.76 -5.17 18.76
N MET A 100 12.14 -6.19 18.19
CA MET A 100 11.73 -7.42 18.86
C MET A 100 11.97 -8.62 17.95
N SER A 101 11.55 -9.82 18.38
CA SER A 101 11.74 -11.04 17.57
C SER A 101 10.94 -11.00 16.26
N ILE A 102 11.31 -11.87 15.30
CA ILE A 102 10.56 -12.07 14.06
C ILE A 102 9.12 -12.49 14.40
N TYR A 103 8.97 -13.45 15.32
CA TYR A 103 7.67 -13.91 15.80
C TYR A 103 6.83 -12.76 16.38
N ASP A 104 7.42 -11.98 17.31
CA ASP A 104 6.68 -10.91 17.99
C ASP A 104 6.30 -9.76 17.05
N ASN A 105 7.08 -9.49 16.00
CA ASN A 105 6.69 -8.53 14.98
C ASN A 105 5.36 -8.92 14.31
N VAL A 106 5.21 -10.19 13.94
CA VAL A 106 3.98 -10.67 13.26
C VAL A 106 2.84 -10.82 14.25
N ALA A 107 3.11 -11.37 15.44
CA ALA A 107 2.11 -11.58 16.49
C ALA A 107 1.62 -10.28 17.16
N TYR A 108 2.28 -9.15 16.92
CA TYR A 108 1.98 -7.87 17.59
C TYR A 108 0.55 -7.39 17.34
N GLY A 109 0.16 -7.28 16.06
CA GLY A 109 -1.18 -6.86 15.69
C GLY A 109 -2.29 -7.78 16.24
N PRO A 110 -2.23 -9.09 16.00
CA PRO A 110 -3.18 -10.05 16.56
C PRO A 110 -3.35 -9.95 18.08
N ARG A 111 -2.24 -9.78 18.84
CA ARG A 111 -2.29 -9.61 20.30
C ARG A 111 -3.03 -8.34 20.72
N ILE A 112 -2.77 -7.20 20.06
CA ILE A 112 -3.47 -5.93 20.33
C ILE A 112 -4.98 -6.09 20.07
N HIS A 113 -5.34 -6.87 19.03
CA HIS A 113 -6.74 -7.16 18.71
C HIS A 113 -7.34 -8.32 19.52
N GLY A 114 -6.71 -8.70 20.64
CA GLY A 114 -7.31 -9.57 21.66
C GLY A 114 -7.04 -11.06 21.47
N ILE A 115 -6.21 -11.49 20.53
CA ILE A 115 -5.84 -12.91 20.39
C ILE A 115 -4.82 -13.29 21.46
N LYS A 116 -5.24 -14.11 22.44
CA LYS A 116 -4.42 -14.56 23.57
C LYS A 116 -3.93 -16.00 23.46
N SER A 117 -4.62 -16.82 22.64
CA SER A 117 -4.27 -18.23 22.45
C SER A 117 -2.92 -18.36 21.75
N LYS A 118 -1.97 -19.03 22.40
CA LYS A 118 -0.64 -19.26 21.81
C LYS A 118 -0.74 -20.08 20.53
N ALA A 119 -1.53 -21.14 20.51
CA ALA A 119 -1.70 -21.99 19.34
C ALA A 119 -2.26 -21.20 18.14
N LYS A 120 -3.25 -20.29 18.39
CA LYS A 120 -3.78 -19.43 17.34
C LYS A 120 -2.76 -18.40 16.85
N LEU A 121 -1.96 -17.84 17.75
CA LEU A 121 -0.87 -16.93 17.37
C LEU A 121 0.21 -17.65 16.54
N ASP A 122 0.60 -18.87 16.93
CA ASP A 122 1.56 -19.68 16.19
C ASP A 122 1.08 -19.94 14.76
N GLN A 123 -0.20 -20.30 14.59
CA GLN A 123 -0.83 -20.47 13.28
C GLN A 123 -0.81 -19.17 12.45
N ILE A 124 -1.28 -18.05 13.02
CA ILE A 124 -1.31 -16.74 12.32
C ILE A 124 0.10 -16.35 11.90
N VAL A 125 1.10 -16.50 12.77
CA VAL A 125 2.50 -16.15 12.47
C VAL A 125 3.02 -16.99 11.31
N GLU A 126 2.80 -18.30 11.33
CA GLU A 126 3.23 -19.17 10.23
C GLU A 126 2.53 -18.80 8.92
N GLU A 127 1.20 -18.69 8.92
CA GLU A 127 0.42 -18.35 7.72
C GLU A 127 0.81 -16.99 7.14
N SER A 128 1.03 -15.98 8.00
CA SER A 128 1.43 -14.65 7.57
C SER A 128 2.86 -14.63 6.99
N LEU A 129 3.80 -15.36 7.61
CA LEU A 129 5.16 -15.48 7.09
C LEU A 129 5.20 -16.27 5.77
N ARG A 130 4.37 -17.30 5.61
CA ARG A 130 4.20 -18.01 4.32
C ARG A 130 3.58 -17.10 3.27
N GLY A 131 2.50 -16.39 3.62
CA GLY A 131 1.85 -15.40 2.76
C GLY A 131 2.76 -14.21 2.37
N ALA A 132 3.89 -14.01 3.06
CA ALA A 132 4.93 -13.05 2.72
C ALA A 132 6.20 -13.71 2.10
N ALA A 133 6.12 -14.99 1.71
CA ALA A 133 7.22 -15.78 1.15
C ALA A 133 8.52 -15.71 2.00
N LEU A 134 8.38 -15.67 3.34
CA LEU A 134 9.49 -15.50 4.27
C LEU A 134 9.68 -16.70 5.21
N PHE A 135 8.66 -17.53 5.44
CA PHE A 135 8.65 -18.58 6.46
C PHE A 135 9.86 -19.52 6.36
N ASP A 136 10.12 -20.07 5.19
CA ASP A 136 11.19 -21.06 5.00
C ASP A 136 12.59 -20.49 5.23
N GLU A 137 12.77 -19.17 5.10
CA GLU A 137 14.04 -18.50 5.38
C GLU A 137 14.26 -18.22 6.88
N VAL A 138 13.17 -18.22 7.70
CA VAL A 138 13.25 -17.77 9.10
C VAL A 138 12.71 -18.75 10.13
N LYS A 139 12.09 -19.87 9.72
CA LYS A 139 11.42 -20.84 10.62
C LYS A 139 12.27 -21.31 11.78
N ASP A 140 13.59 -21.49 11.59
CA ASP A 140 14.51 -21.96 12.63
C ASP A 140 15.03 -20.83 13.55
N ARG A 141 14.62 -19.56 13.28
CA ARG A 141 15.09 -18.39 14.01
C ARG A 141 13.99 -17.37 14.36
N LEU A 142 12.75 -17.82 14.48
CA LEU A 142 11.59 -16.96 14.78
C LEU A 142 11.75 -16.13 16.07
N LYS A 143 12.49 -16.64 17.05
CA LYS A 143 12.79 -15.94 18.32
C LYS A 143 13.99 -14.97 18.23
N LYS A 144 14.70 -14.93 17.12
CA LYS A 144 15.82 -13.98 16.92
C LYS A 144 15.30 -12.59 16.57
N SER A 145 16.13 -11.58 16.83
CA SER A 145 15.81 -10.18 16.51
C SER A 145 15.51 -10.00 15.01
N ALA A 146 14.43 -9.29 14.70
CA ALA A 146 14.07 -8.91 13.35
C ALA A 146 15.08 -7.94 12.70
N LEU A 147 15.81 -7.17 13.50
CA LEU A 147 16.81 -6.21 13.00
C LEU A 147 18.02 -6.89 12.36
N GLY A 148 18.26 -8.18 12.63
CA GLY A 148 19.32 -8.97 12.00
C GLY A 148 18.96 -9.57 10.64
N LEU A 149 17.78 -9.29 10.10
CA LEU A 149 17.34 -9.70 8.77
C LEU A 149 17.93 -8.80 7.69
N SER A 150 18.11 -9.32 6.46
CA SER A 150 18.44 -8.48 5.29
C SER A 150 17.29 -7.49 4.97
N GLY A 151 17.57 -6.42 4.23
CA GLY A 151 16.57 -5.42 3.87
C GLY A 151 15.32 -6.03 3.20
N GLY A 152 15.51 -6.94 2.24
CA GLY A 152 14.40 -7.65 1.59
C GLY A 152 13.62 -8.58 2.54
N GLN A 153 14.31 -9.23 3.49
CA GLN A 153 13.65 -10.02 4.53
C GLN A 153 12.88 -9.14 5.51
N GLN A 154 13.43 -7.99 5.90
CA GLN A 154 12.74 -7.02 6.76
C GLN A 154 11.48 -6.47 6.07
N GLN A 155 11.54 -6.19 4.78
CA GLN A 155 10.38 -5.71 4.02
C GLN A 155 9.29 -6.78 3.96
N ARG A 156 9.64 -8.04 3.65
CA ARG A 156 8.68 -9.15 3.68
C ARG A 156 8.14 -9.41 5.08
N LEU A 157 8.93 -9.19 6.14
CA LEU A 157 8.42 -9.23 7.52
C LEU A 157 7.40 -8.12 7.79
N CYS A 158 7.60 -6.91 7.29
CA CYS A 158 6.61 -5.83 7.39
C CYS A 158 5.33 -6.16 6.63
N ILE A 159 5.42 -6.84 5.48
CA ILE A 159 4.26 -7.37 4.76
C ILE A 159 3.56 -8.45 5.61
N ALA A 160 4.29 -9.45 6.13
CA ALA A 160 3.73 -10.48 7.02
C ALA A 160 3.01 -9.88 8.22
N ARG A 161 3.59 -8.84 8.85
CA ARG A 161 2.97 -8.10 9.96
C ARG A 161 1.66 -7.44 9.54
N ALA A 162 1.58 -6.88 8.34
CA ALA A 162 0.35 -6.30 7.81
C ALA A 162 -0.71 -7.38 7.52
N LEU A 163 -0.33 -8.54 6.98
CA LEU A 163 -1.21 -9.66 6.70
C LEU A 163 -1.80 -10.30 7.96
N ALA A 164 -1.05 -10.30 9.07
CA ALA A 164 -1.41 -10.99 10.31
C ALA A 164 -2.72 -10.49 10.97
N VAL A 165 -3.19 -9.30 10.60
CA VAL A 165 -4.47 -8.75 11.08
C VAL A 165 -5.62 -8.96 10.10
N GLU A 166 -5.37 -9.73 9.02
CA GLU A 166 -6.35 -10.05 7.96
C GLU A 166 -6.98 -8.78 7.36
N PRO A 167 -6.18 -7.89 6.75
CA PRO A 167 -6.71 -6.66 6.17
C PRO A 167 -7.56 -6.97 4.92
N GLU A 168 -8.37 -6.01 4.49
CA GLU A 168 -9.09 -6.07 3.21
C GLU A 168 -8.33 -5.33 2.10
N VAL A 169 -7.55 -4.33 2.50
CA VAL A 169 -6.75 -3.49 1.61
C VAL A 169 -5.31 -3.41 2.11
N ILE A 170 -4.35 -3.48 1.21
CA ILE A 170 -2.93 -3.31 1.51
C ILE A 170 -2.41 -2.11 0.71
N LEU A 171 -1.93 -1.11 1.43
CA LEU A 171 -1.29 0.08 0.87
C LEU A 171 0.23 -0.12 0.91
N MET A 172 0.92 0.12 -0.20
CA MET A 172 2.37 -0.03 -0.31
C MET A 172 3.00 1.25 -0.85
N ASP A 173 3.81 1.91 -0.03
CA ASP A 173 4.51 3.14 -0.41
C ASP A 173 5.94 2.79 -0.84
N GLU A 174 6.20 2.66 -2.15
CA GLU A 174 7.48 2.32 -2.76
C GLU A 174 8.20 1.10 -2.12
N PRO A 175 7.54 -0.06 -1.98
CA PRO A 175 8.01 -1.15 -1.12
C PRO A 175 9.31 -1.82 -1.58
N THR A 176 9.80 -1.50 -2.78
CA THR A 176 10.99 -2.12 -3.38
C THR A 176 12.13 -1.14 -3.65
N SER A 177 11.94 0.16 -3.36
CA SER A 177 12.89 1.23 -3.75
C SER A 177 14.29 1.10 -3.11
N ALA A 178 14.38 0.46 -1.94
CA ALA A 178 15.63 0.28 -1.20
C ALA A 178 16.18 -1.16 -1.29
N LEU A 179 15.67 -1.97 -2.23
CA LEU A 179 15.99 -3.39 -2.32
C LEU A 179 16.84 -3.72 -3.55
N ASP A 180 17.61 -4.79 -3.43
CA ASP A 180 18.31 -5.40 -4.55
C ASP A 180 17.34 -6.04 -5.57
N PRO A 181 17.76 -6.29 -6.82
CA PRO A 181 16.88 -6.81 -7.87
C PRO A 181 16.22 -8.15 -7.53
N ILE A 182 16.93 -9.05 -6.82
CA ILE A 182 16.40 -10.38 -6.45
C ILE A 182 15.29 -10.23 -5.42
N SER A 183 15.51 -9.39 -4.40
CA SER A 183 14.51 -9.07 -3.39
C SER A 183 13.30 -8.35 -3.99
N THR A 184 13.52 -7.48 -4.98
CA THR A 184 12.46 -6.79 -5.72
C THR A 184 11.55 -7.79 -6.44
N LEU A 185 12.12 -8.73 -7.20
CA LEU A 185 11.35 -9.76 -7.90
C LEU A 185 10.50 -10.60 -6.93
N LYS A 186 11.07 -11.03 -5.80
CA LYS A 186 10.32 -11.78 -4.78
C LYS A 186 9.10 -11.01 -4.25
N ILE A 187 9.19 -9.69 -4.12
CA ILE A 187 8.07 -8.85 -3.69
C ILE A 187 7.06 -8.65 -4.83
N GLU A 188 7.50 -8.54 -6.07
CA GLU A 188 6.60 -8.47 -7.24
C GLU A 188 5.79 -9.77 -7.40
N ASP A 189 6.43 -10.93 -7.28
CA ASP A 189 5.76 -12.24 -7.31
C ASP A 189 4.74 -12.33 -6.17
N LEU A 190 5.16 -11.96 -4.96
CA LEU A 190 4.29 -11.90 -3.79
C LEU A 190 3.06 -11.01 -4.01
N MET A 191 3.23 -9.80 -4.58
CA MET A 191 2.09 -8.91 -4.86
C MET A 191 1.10 -9.54 -5.85
N SER A 192 1.60 -10.26 -6.84
CA SER A 192 0.76 -10.97 -7.81
C SER A 192 -0.10 -12.07 -7.17
N GLU A 193 0.42 -12.73 -6.12
CA GLU A 193 -0.34 -13.71 -5.32
C GLU A 193 -1.34 -13.04 -4.36
N LEU A 194 -0.95 -11.90 -3.78
CA LEU A 194 -1.77 -11.19 -2.79
C LEU A 194 -3.08 -10.65 -3.39
N LYS A 195 -3.11 -10.27 -4.68
CA LYS A 195 -4.31 -9.71 -5.30
C LYS A 195 -5.51 -10.66 -5.33
N ASP A 196 -5.30 -11.97 -5.26
CA ASP A 196 -6.38 -12.95 -5.23
C ASP A 196 -7.24 -12.83 -3.96
N LYS A 197 -6.63 -12.33 -2.88
CA LYS A 197 -7.27 -12.18 -1.57
C LYS A 197 -7.53 -10.74 -1.18
N TYR A 198 -6.62 -9.84 -1.54
CA TYR A 198 -6.57 -8.45 -1.06
C TYR A 198 -6.72 -7.45 -2.20
N THR A 199 -7.21 -6.27 -1.88
CA THR A 199 -7.09 -5.10 -2.75
C THR A 199 -5.75 -4.42 -2.46
N VAL A 200 -4.93 -4.19 -3.49
CA VAL A 200 -3.60 -3.61 -3.31
C VAL A 200 -3.52 -2.25 -4.00
N ALA A 201 -3.05 -1.23 -3.29
CA ALA A 201 -2.69 0.05 -3.87
C ALA A 201 -1.20 0.32 -3.62
N ILE A 202 -0.44 0.54 -4.69
CA ILE A 202 1.01 0.71 -4.62
C ILE A 202 1.46 2.03 -5.23
N VAL A 203 2.31 2.76 -4.52
CA VAL A 203 3.12 3.84 -5.10
C VAL A 203 4.42 3.26 -5.61
N THR A 204 4.79 3.57 -6.84
CA THR A 204 6.10 3.24 -7.39
C THR A 204 6.58 4.32 -8.36
N HIS A 205 7.88 4.55 -8.37
CA HIS A 205 8.53 5.36 -9.40
C HIS A 205 9.10 4.51 -10.55
N ASN A 206 9.03 3.18 -10.43
CA ASN A 206 9.47 2.24 -11.47
C ASN A 206 8.30 1.89 -12.39
N MET A 207 8.28 2.51 -13.59
CA MET A 207 7.23 2.28 -14.59
C MET A 207 7.17 0.84 -15.08
N GLN A 208 8.33 0.16 -15.18
CA GLN A 208 8.38 -1.25 -15.58
C GLN A 208 7.74 -2.15 -14.54
N GLN A 209 7.95 -1.84 -13.25
CA GLN A 209 7.27 -2.54 -12.16
C GLN A 209 5.76 -2.34 -12.25
N ALA A 210 5.28 -1.09 -12.35
CA ALA A 210 3.86 -0.81 -12.50
C ALA A 210 3.25 -1.57 -13.68
N ALA A 211 3.92 -1.57 -14.85
CA ALA A 211 3.46 -2.27 -16.04
C ALA A 211 3.36 -3.80 -15.86
N ARG A 212 4.26 -4.41 -15.05
CA ARG A 212 4.25 -5.87 -14.83
C ARG A 212 3.20 -6.34 -13.84
N ILE A 213 3.02 -5.60 -12.74
CA ILE A 213 2.28 -6.14 -11.59
C ILE A 213 0.86 -5.57 -11.44
N SER A 214 0.55 -4.38 -11.99
CA SER A 214 -0.73 -3.72 -11.73
C SER A 214 -1.79 -4.01 -12.78
N ASP A 215 -3.05 -4.09 -12.33
CA ASP A 215 -4.23 -4.21 -13.19
C ASP A 215 -4.67 -2.81 -13.68
N TYR A 216 -4.54 -1.80 -12.81
CA TYR A 216 -4.86 -0.40 -13.09
C TYR A 216 -3.70 0.51 -12.72
N THR A 217 -3.54 1.60 -13.46
CA THR A 217 -2.50 2.59 -13.17
C THR A 217 -3.09 3.99 -13.21
N ALA A 218 -2.72 4.83 -12.22
CA ALA A 218 -3.04 6.25 -12.17
C ALA A 218 -1.75 7.06 -12.29
N PHE A 219 -1.72 8.00 -13.23
CA PHE A 219 -0.65 8.96 -13.37
C PHE A 219 -0.97 10.24 -12.61
N PHE A 220 -0.11 10.57 -11.62
CA PHE A 220 -0.19 11.76 -10.80
C PHE A 220 0.78 12.84 -11.30
N LEU A 221 0.30 14.09 -11.33
CA LEU A 221 1.13 15.25 -11.64
C LEU A 221 0.64 16.47 -10.84
N VAL A 222 1.52 17.07 -10.04
CA VAL A 222 1.28 18.32 -9.28
C VAL A 222 -0.04 18.29 -8.47
N GLY A 223 -0.29 17.16 -7.79
CA GLY A 223 -1.46 16.98 -6.92
C GLY A 223 -2.73 16.52 -7.63
N GLU A 224 -2.70 16.33 -8.92
CA GLU A 224 -3.84 15.89 -9.75
C GLU A 224 -3.65 14.47 -10.28
N VAL A 225 -4.75 13.76 -10.53
CA VAL A 225 -4.76 12.52 -11.33
C VAL A 225 -5.03 12.91 -12.77
N ILE A 226 -4.00 12.77 -13.60
CA ILE A 226 -4.06 13.16 -15.01
C ILE A 226 -4.79 12.10 -15.84
N GLU A 227 -4.46 10.83 -15.55
CA GLU A 227 -5.08 9.70 -16.23
C GLU A 227 -5.15 8.50 -15.27
N PHE A 228 -6.27 7.77 -15.34
CA PHE A 228 -6.49 6.51 -14.63
C PHE A 228 -7.15 5.52 -15.59
N ALA A 229 -6.48 4.40 -15.83
CA ALA A 229 -6.97 3.39 -16.78
C ALA A 229 -6.45 1.98 -16.41
N ALA A 230 -6.92 0.96 -17.16
CA ALA A 230 -6.27 -0.34 -17.15
C ALA A 230 -4.78 -0.16 -17.54
N THR A 231 -3.89 -0.84 -16.85
CA THR A 231 -2.43 -0.65 -16.98
C THR A 231 -1.96 -0.82 -18.41
N ASP A 232 -2.38 -1.89 -19.09
CA ASP A 232 -2.03 -2.11 -20.49
C ASP A 232 -2.45 -0.92 -21.38
N THR A 233 -3.66 -0.40 -21.18
CA THR A 233 -4.17 0.76 -21.95
C THR A 233 -3.34 2.01 -21.68
N LEU A 234 -3.03 2.31 -20.41
CA LEU A 234 -2.29 3.51 -20.03
C LEU A 234 -0.86 3.50 -20.58
N PHE A 235 -0.20 2.33 -20.59
CA PHE A 235 1.18 2.21 -21.09
C PHE A 235 1.28 2.10 -22.61
N THR A 236 0.25 1.58 -23.31
CA THR A 236 0.29 1.39 -24.76
C THR A 236 -0.43 2.48 -25.55
N ARG A 237 -1.51 3.06 -25.00
CA ARG A 237 -2.38 4.04 -25.65
C ARG A 237 -2.84 5.11 -24.66
N PRO A 238 -1.93 5.87 -24.06
CA PRO A 238 -2.31 6.95 -23.15
C PRO A 238 -3.15 7.99 -23.87
N LYS A 239 -4.18 8.52 -23.19
CA LYS A 239 -5.09 9.52 -23.75
C LYS A 239 -4.56 10.94 -23.57
N ASP A 240 -3.85 11.19 -22.46
CA ASP A 240 -3.30 12.51 -22.16
C ASP A 240 -1.84 12.59 -22.61
N LYS A 241 -1.49 13.66 -23.29
CA LYS A 241 -0.12 13.89 -23.80
C LYS A 241 0.92 13.97 -22.69
N ARG A 242 0.54 14.43 -21.49
CA ARG A 242 1.42 14.48 -20.30
C ARG A 242 1.77 13.06 -19.83
N THR A 243 0.79 12.14 -19.88
CA THR A 243 1.00 10.71 -19.57
C THR A 243 1.96 10.08 -20.58
N GLU A 244 1.74 10.31 -21.88
CA GLU A 244 2.63 9.82 -22.95
C GLU A 244 4.06 10.32 -22.76
N ASN A 245 4.25 11.62 -22.53
CA ASN A 245 5.55 12.21 -22.32
C ASN A 245 6.26 11.62 -21.08
N TYR A 246 5.52 11.38 -19.99
CA TYR A 246 6.08 10.78 -18.78
C TYR A 246 6.55 9.34 -19.02
N ILE A 247 5.71 8.51 -19.65
CA ILE A 247 6.01 7.09 -19.92
C ILE A 247 7.18 6.94 -20.90
N THR A 248 7.28 7.83 -21.89
CA THR A 248 8.34 7.79 -22.90
C THR A 248 9.65 8.48 -22.45
N GLY A 249 9.72 8.99 -21.21
CA GLY A 249 10.90 9.68 -20.70
C GLY A 249 11.15 11.06 -21.31
N ARG A 250 10.16 11.64 -22.00
CA ARG A 250 10.22 13.00 -22.59
C ARG A 250 9.70 14.08 -21.65
N PHE A 251 9.67 13.76 -20.37
CA PHE A 251 9.16 14.63 -19.33
C PHE A 251 10.31 15.48 -18.79
N GLY A 252 10.34 16.76 -19.16
CA GLY A 252 11.35 17.75 -18.77
C GLY A 252 10.89 19.16 -19.11
#